data_8744ab6d665855f609cc471ecf6862a8
#
_entry.id   8744ab6d665855f609cc471ecf6862a8
#
_cell.length_a   1.000
_cell.length_b   1.000
_cell.length_c   1.000
_cell.angle_alpha   90.00
_cell.angle_beta   90.00
_cell.angle_gamma   90.00
#
_symmetry.space_group_name_H-M   'P 1'
#
loop_
_entity.id
_entity.type
_entity.pdbx_description
1 polymer ?
#
loop_
_entity_poly.entity_id
_entity_poly.type
_entity_poly.pdbx_seq_one_letter_code
_entity_poly.pdbx_strand_id
1 'polypeptide(L)'
;MAKKIRLIARLDVKDEHLVKGIQYEGLRKLGAPHDFAVRYYEAGIDELLYLDTVASLYGRNNLSGILQRTSADVFIPVTAGGGVRSVQDVRALLRAGADKVAVNTAALKQPALITAIAQAFGRQCMVLSVQAKRRPGGGWEAYFDNGREHSGRDAVAWTAEGAQRGAGEILLTSVDAEGCRRGMDTELVAAVCAAVDVPVVAAGGLAGAEDAAAAANAGAAAVAAASALHYGTQTVQSLKQGLAALGVEVRPCE
;
A
#
# COMPACT_ATOMS: atom_id res chain seq x y z
N MET A 1 11.13 14.21 18.27
CA MET A 1 11.84 13.96 17.00
C MET A 1 10.80 13.96 15.89
N ALA A 2 10.99 14.74 14.82
CA ALA A 2 10.12 14.66 13.65
C ALA A 2 10.19 13.23 13.07
N LYS A 3 9.03 12.64 12.77
CA LYS A 3 8.98 11.30 12.16
C LYS A 3 9.45 11.41 10.70
N LYS A 4 10.44 10.59 10.33
CA LYS A 4 10.82 10.48 8.91
C LYS A 4 9.71 9.78 8.15
N ILE A 5 9.26 10.38 7.05
CA ILE A 5 8.32 9.72 6.14
C ILE A 5 9.07 8.73 5.25
N ARG A 6 8.48 7.55 5.03
CA ARG A 6 8.99 6.55 4.09
C ARG A 6 8.37 6.74 2.72
N LEU A 7 9.15 6.59 1.68
CA LEU A 7 8.68 6.54 0.30
C LEU A 7 8.64 5.08 -0.16
N ILE A 8 7.47 4.58 -0.51
CA ILE A 8 7.23 3.17 -0.88
C ILE A 8 6.92 3.10 -2.38
N ALA A 9 7.61 2.23 -3.12
CA ALA A 9 7.21 1.93 -4.48
C ALA A 9 6.14 0.84 -4.48
N ARG A 10 4.94 1.18 -4.95
CA ARG A 10 3.82 0.24 -5.08
C ARG A 10 3.80 -0.36 -6.47
N LEU A 11 3.86 -1.69 -6.52
CA LEU A 11 3.92 -2.53 -7.70
C LEU A 11 2.64 -3.35 -7.79
N ASP A 12 1.67 -2.87 -8.58
CA ASP A 12 0.43 -3.60 -8.86
C ASP A 12 0.74 -4.69 -9.91
N VAL A 13 0.45 -5.95 -9.57
CA VAL A 13 0.79 -7.11 -10.39
C VAL A 13 -0.46 -7.81 -10.88
N LYS A 14 -0.41 -8.27 -12.13
CA LYS A 14 -1.36 -9.22 -12.70
C LYS A 14 -0.58 -10.31 -13.41
N ASP A 15 -0.74 -11.55 -12.95
CA ASP A 15 0.07 -12.68 -13.39
C ASP A 15 1.57 -12.39 -13.18
N GLU A 16 2.39 -12.37 -14.22
CA GLU A 16 3.82 -12.06 -14.16
C GLU A 16 4.16 -10.61 -14.59
N HIS A 17 3.16 -9.74 -14.71
CA HIS A 17 3.35 -8.41 -15.25
C HIS A 17 3.03 -7.33 -14.22
N LEU A 18 3.88 -6.31 -14.16
CA LEU A 18 3.55 -5.03 -13.57
C LEU A 18 2.43 -4.40 -14.40
N VAL A 19 1.37 -3.97 -13.73
CA VAL A 19 0.23 -3.34 -14.37
C VAL A 19 -0.11 -2.02 -13.69
N LYS A 20 -0.74 -1.11 -14.43
CA LYS A 20 -1.31 0.11 -13.86
C LYS A 20 -2.54 0.56 -14.62
N GLY A 21 -3.56 0.97 -13.88
CA GLY A 21 -4.80 1.56 -14.37
C GLY A 21 -5.15 2.83 -13.62
N ILE A 22 -6.35 3.33 -13.86
CA ILE A 22 -6.98 4.43 -13.12
C ILE A 22 -8.14 3.82 -12.33
N GLN A 23 -8.20 4.08 -11.02
CA GLN A 23 -9.22 3.52 -10.12
C GLN A 23 -9.36 1.98 -10.23
N TYR A 24 -8.22 1.31 -10.44
CA TYR A 24 -8.09 -0.14 -10.74
C TYR A 24 -8.73 -0.61 -12.05
N GLU A 25 -9.17 0.28 -12.92
CA GLU A 25 -9.74 -0.03 -14.23
C GLU A 25 -8.72 0.24 -15.35
N GLY A 26 -8.95 -0.38 -16.52
CA GLY A 26 -8.10 -0.17 -17.70
C GLY A 26 -6.64 -0.55 -17.51
N LEU A 27 -6.38 -1.67 -16.84
CA LEU A 27 -5.02 -2.12 -16.50
C LEU A 27 -4.16 -2.30 -17.76
N ARG A 28 -3.06 -1.55 -17.83
CA ARG A 28 -2.03 -1.65 -18.88
C ARG A 28 -0.80 -2.37 -18.34
N LYS A 29 -0.24 -3.26 -19.14
CA LYS A 29 1.04 -3.92 -18.84
C LYS A 29 2.19 -2.92 -19.03
N LEU A 30 3.11 -2.86 -18.06
CA LEU A 30 4.25 -1.95 -18.07
C LEU A 30 5.59 -2.68 -18.21
N GLY A 31 5.68 -3.94 -17.76
CA GLY A 31 6.91 -4.73 -17.81
C GLY A 31 6.96 -5.82 -16.75
N ALA A 32 8.16 -6.34 -16.49
CA ALA A 32 8.39 -7.31 -15.43
C ALA A 32 8.50 -6.61 -14.06
N PRO A 33 7.75 -7.03 -13.03
CA PRO A 33 7.77 -6.39 -11.71
C PRO A 33 9.16 -6.35 -11.08
N HIS A 34 9.96 -7.38 -11.30
CA HIS A 34 11.33 -7.49 -10.79
C HIS A 34 12.25 -6.36 -11.30
N ASP A 35 12.21 -6.06 -12.60
CA ASP A 35 13.05 -5.00 -13.19
C ASP A 35 12.74 -3.63 -12.59
N PHE A 36 11.47 -3.38 -12.32
CA PHE A 36 11.04 -2.14 -11.65
C PHE A 36 11.47 -2.11 -10.17
N ALA A 37 11.42 -3.25 -9.48
CA ALA A 37 11.85 -3.35 -8.09
C ALA A 37 13.34 -3.05 -7.93
N VAL A 38 14.19 -3.68 -8.74
CA VAL A 38 15.65 -3.45 -8.76
C VAL A 38 15.94 -1.98 -9.06
N ARG A 39 15.33 -1.42 -10.12
CA ARG A 39 15.51 -0.01 -10.47
C ARG A 39 15.13 0.96 -9.34
N TYR A 40 14.04 0.69 -8.61
CA TYR A 40 13.64 1.55 -7.49
C TYR A 40 14.54 1.35 -6.28
N TYR A 41 15.00 0.13 -6.02
CA TYR A 41 15.96 -0.18 -4.99
C TYR A 41 17.28 0.58 -5.22
N GLU A 42 17.85 0.49 -6.43
CA GLU A 42 19.07 1.21 -6.82
C GLU A 42 18.88 2.75 -6.77
N ALA A 43 17.66 3.24 -6.99
CA ALA A 43 17.33 4.65 -6.86
C ALA A 43 17.13 5.11 -5.40
N GLY A 44 17.26 4.21 -4.41
CA GLY A 44 17.16 4.51 -2.98
C GLY A 44 15.73 4.61 -2.44
N ILE A 45 14.78 3.82 -2.97
CA ILE A 45 13.43 3.69 -2.38
C ILE A 45 13.53 3.07 -0.98
N ASP A 46 12.60 3.40 -0.07
CA ASP A 46 12.68 2.91 1.31
C ASP A 46 12.06 1.52 1.49
N GLU A 47 10.97 1.21 0.78
CA GLU A 47 10.27 -0.07 0.84
C GLU A 47 9.60 -0.40 -0.51
N LEU A 48 9.30 -1.69 -0.74
CA LEU A 48 8.47 -2.15 -1.84
C LEU A 48 7.12 -2.66 -1.34
N LEU A 49 6.08 -2.45 -2.14
CA LEU A 49 4.73 -2.97 -1.91
C LEU A 49 4.24 -3.68 -3.17
N TYR A 50 4.14 -5.01 -3.14
CA TYR A 50 3.53 -5.80 -4.20
C TYR A 50 2.06 -6.09 -3.90
N LEU A 51 1.18 -5.77 -4.85
CA LEU A 51 -0.24 -6.10 -4.76
C LEU A 51 -0.69 -6.88 -6.00
N ASP A 52 -1.08 -8.14 -5.83
CA ASP A 52 -1.76 -8.88 -6.89
C ASP A 52 -3.20 -8.38 -7.00
N THR A 53 -3.46 -7.64 -8.10
CA THR A 53 -4.74 -6.94 -8.32
C THR A 53 -5.86 -7.85 -8.80
N VAL A 54 -5.60 -9.12 -9.13
CA VAL A 54 -6.61 -10.05 -9.64
C VAL A 54 -6.78 -11.29 -8.76
N ALA A 55 -5.90 -11.51 -7.80
CA ALA A 55 -5.88 -12.71 -6.97
C ALA A 55 -7.17 -12.92 -6.15
N SER A 56 -7.80 -11.85 -5.67
CA SER A 56 -9.08 -11.94 -4.94
C SER A 56 -10.21 -12.44 -5.84
N LEU A 57 -10.18 -12.09 -7.12
CA LEU A 57 -11.20 -12.47 -8.11
C LEU A 57 -11.04 -13.92 -8.59
N TYR A 58 -9.80 -14.39 -8.77
CA TYR A 58 -9.51 -15.70 -9.36
C TYR A 58 -9.10 -16.78 -8.36
N GLY A 59 -9.02 -16.43 -7.08
CA GLY A 59 -8.67 -17.38 -6.06
C GLY A 59 -7.23 -17.91 -6.09
N ARG A 60 -6.31 -17.16 -6.71
CA ARG A 60 -4.89 -17.48 -6.85
C ARG A 60 -4.02 -16.52 -6.05
N ASN A 61 -2.82 -16.98 -5.69
CA ASN A 61 -1.75 -16.13 -5.16
C ASN A 61 -0.49 -16.47 -5.95
N ASN A 62 -0.11 -15.61 -6.88
CA ASN A 62 1.02 -15.82 -7.79
C ASN A 62 2.27 -15.05 -7.38
N LEU A 63 2.25 -14.35 -6.23
CA LEU A 63 3.37 -13.48 -5.82
C LEU A 63 4.61 -14.25 -5.37
N SER A 64 4.51 -15.52 -4.96
CA SER A 64 5.64 -16.26 -4.37
C SER A 64 6.86 -16.31 -5.30
N GLY A 65 6.68 -16.57 -6.60
CA GLY A 65 7.79 -16.60 -7.55
C GLY A 65 8.41 -15.22 -7.81
N ILE A 66 7.59 -14.15 -7.78
CA ILE A 66 8.06 -12.77 -7.92
C ILE A 66 8.86 -12.38 -6.68
N LEU A 67 8.36 -12.69 -5.48
CA LEU A 67 9.01 -12.40 -4.21
C LEU A 67 10.36 -13.11 -4.08
N GLN A 68 10.44 -14.39 -4.46
CA GLN A 68 11.69 -15.16 -4.45
C GLN A 68 12.77 -14.52 -5.36
N ARG A 69 12.37 -14.07 -6.55
CA ARG A 69 13.29 -13.34 -7.44
C ARG A 69 13.69 -12.00 -6.86
N THR A 70 12.73 -11.24 -6.32
CA THR A 70 12.99 -9.92 -5.74
C THR A 70 13.92 -10.02 -4.52
N SER A 71 13.71 -10.98 -3.62
CA SER A 71 14.53 -11.14 -2.41
C SER A 71 15.98 -11.57 -2.67
N ALA A 72 16.30 -11.99 -3.89
CA ALA A 72 17.67 -12.29 -4.27
C ALA A 72 18.52 -11.02 -4.54
N ASP A 73 17.88 -9.94 -5.01
CA ASP A 73 18.58 -8.75 -5.52
C ASP A 73 18.20 -7.46 -4.77
N VAL A 74 17.14 -7.49 -3.95
CA VAL A 74 16.59 -6.31 -3.26
C VAL A 74 16.58 -6.54 -1.75
N PHE A 75 17.26 -5.66 -1.00
CA PHE A 75 17.52 -5.81 0.45
C PHE A 75 16.86 -4.69 1.28
N ILE A 76 15.66 -4.30 0.90
CA ILE A 76 14.79 -3.37 1.65
C ILE A 76 13.47 -4.06 1.99
N PRO A 77 12.70 -3.58 2.99
CA PRO A 77 11.46 -4.21 3.38
C PRO A 77 10.47 -4.36 2.23
N VAL A 78 9.85 -5.54 2.14
CA VAL A 78 8.86 -5.89 1.12
C VAL A 78 7.54 -6.24 1.78
N THR A 79 6.49 -5.50 1.42
CA THR A 79 5.10 -5.85 1.76
C THR A 79 4.46 -6.55 0.56
N ALA A 80 3.78 -7.67 0.79
CA ALA A 80 3.06 -8.40 -0.25
C ALA A 80 1.58 -8.53 0.10
N GLY A 81 0.68 -8.38 -0.89
CA GLY A 81 -0.75 -8.51 -0.69
C GLY A 81 -1.50 -8.90 -1.96
N GLY A 82 -2.78 -9.19 -1.81
CA GLY A 82 -3.65 -9.69 -2.86
C GLY A 82 -3.90 -11.19 -2.72
N GLY A 83 -5.18 -11.59 -2.67
CA GLY A 83 -5.58 -12.98 -2.59
C GLY A 83 -5.31 -13.72 -1.28
N VAL A 84 -4.85 -13.04 -0.24
CA VAL A 84 -4.59 -13.62 1.09
C VAL A 84 -5.92 -13.90 1.80
N ARG A 85 -6.14 -15.16 2.21
CA ARG A 85 -7.39 -15.64 2.81
C ARG A 85 -7.20 -16.42 4.08
N SER A 86 -5.98 -16.84 4.38
CA SER A 86 -5.66 -17.69 5.52
C SER A 86 -4.28 -17.37 6.09
N VAL A 87 -4.04 -17.84 7.32
CA VAL A 87 -2.72 -17.82 7.97
C VAL A 87 -1.66 -18.59 7.16
N GLN A 88 -2.08 -19.62 6.41
CA GLN A 88 -1.21 -20.39 5.53
C GLN A 88 -0.73 -19.56 4.33
N ASP A 89 -1.60 -18.75 3.73
CA ASP A 89 -1.23 -17.84 2.64
C ASP A 89 -0.17 -16.83 3.12
N VAL A 90 -0.38 -16.26 4.32
CA VAL A 90 0.59 -15.37 4.95
C VAL A 90 1.94 -16.06 5.12
N ARG A 91 1.95 -17.27 5.66
CA ARG A 91 3.17 -18.07 5.85
C ARG A 91 3.89 -18.32 4.53
N ALA A 92 3.16 -18.58 3.45
CA ALA A 92 3.73 -18.80 2.13
C ALA A 92 4.42 -17.54 1.59
N LEU A 93 3.79 -16.36 1.73
CA LEU A 93 4.36 -15.08 1.30
C LEU A 93 5.59 -14.69 2.12
N LEU A 94 5.56 -14.86 3.45
CA LEU A 94 6.71 -14.60 4.32
C LEU A 94 7.90 -15.51 3.98
N ARG A 95 7.65 -16.81 3.72
CA ARG A 95 8.69 -17.75 3.27
C ARG A 95 9.24 -17.43 1.88
N ALA A 96 8.46 -16.78 1.05
CA ALA A 96 8.87 -16.36 -0.29
C ALA A 96 9.70 -15.06 -0.29
N GLY A 97 9.85 -14.38 0.87
CA GLY A 97 10.68 -13.19 1.02
C GLY A 97 9.93 -11.90 1.34
N ALA A 98 8.63 -11.96 1.65
CA ALA A 98 7.93 -10.80 2.19
C ALA A 98 8.25 -10.60 3.68
N ASP A 99 8.36 -9.34 4.11
CA ASP A 99 8.49 -8.95 5.53
C ASP A 99 7.12 -8.68 6.16
N LYS A 100 6.18 -8.17 5.37
CA LYS A 100 4.82 -7.82 5.80
C LYS A 100 3.80 -8.32 4.79
N VAL A 101 2.58 -8.59 5.25
CA VAL A 101 1.49 -9.06 4.39
C VAL A 101 0.28 -8.17 4.53
N ALA A 102 -0.20 -7.65 3.38
CA ALA A 102 -1.36 -6.77 3.30
C ALA A 102 -2.63 -7.56 2.98
N VAL A 103 -3.68 -7.37 3.80
CA VAL A 103 -4.96 -8.07 3.67
C VAL A 103 -6.11 -7.07 3.63
N ASN A 104 -7.00 -7.17 2.63
CA ASN A 104 -8.23 -6.37 2.51
C ASN A 104 -9.47 -7.27 2.51
N THR A 105 -9.84 -7.84 1.36
CA THR A 105 -11.10 -8.57 1.13
C THR A 105 -11.41 -9.61 2.20
N ALA A 106 -10.44 -10.45 2.53
CA ALA A 106 -10.63 -11.49 3.54
C ALA A 106 -10.79 -10.92 4.95
N ALA A 107 -10.10 -9.83 5.28
CA ALA A 107 -10.24 -9.15 6.57
C ALA A 107 -11.64 -8.52 6.73
N LEU A 108 -12.18 -7.90 5.68
CA LEU A 108 -13.55 -7.35 5.69
C LEU A 108 -14.62 -8.45 5.85
N LYS A 109 -14.43 -9.60 5.19
CA LYS A 109 -15.34 -10.75 5.27
C LYS A 109 -15.20 -11.51 6.59
N GLN A 110 -14.00 -11.60 7.14
CA GLN A 110 -13.68 -12.32 8.36
C GLN A 110 -12.67 -11.54 9.22
N PRO A 111 -13.11 -10.56 10.02
CA PRO A 111 -12.22 -9.71 10.82
C PRO A 111 -11.31 -10.46 11.80
N ALA A 112 -11.72 -11.65 12.27
CA ALA A 112 -10.90 -12.51 13.12
C ALA A 112 -9.58 -12.94 12.45
N LEU A 113 -9.48 -12.90 11.12
CA LEU A 113 -8.25 -13.21 10.39
C LEU A 113 -7.11 -12.25 10.76
N ILE A 114 -7.41 -10.97 11.01
CA ILE A 114 -6.42 -9.98 11.46
C ILE A 114 -5.76 -10.44 12.75
N THR A 115 -6.57 -10.81 13.74
CA THR A 115 -6.09 -11.31 15.04
C THR A 115 -5.29 -12.60 14.89
N ALA A 116 -5.77 -13.54 14.07
CA ALA A 116 -5.08 -14.80 13.83
C ALA A 116 -3.69 -14.60 13.19
N ILE A 117 -3.56 -13.69 12.23
CA ILE A 117 -2.28 -13.34 11.60
C ILE A 117 -1.35 -12.67 12.62
N ALA A 118 -1.86 -11.67 13.36
CA ALA A 118 -1.07 -10.96 14.38
C ALA A 118 -0.57 -11.88 15.49
N GLN A 119 -1.36 -12.86 15.91
CA GLN A 119 -0.94 -13.87 16.90
C GLN A 119 0.10 -14.84 16.35
N ALA A 120 -0.01 -15.23 15.08
CA ALA A 120 0.88 -16.23 14.47
C ALA A 120 2.25 -15.65 14.07
N PHE A 121 2.32 -14.38 13.66
CA PHE A 121 3.52 -13.78 13.06
C PHE A 121 3.95 -12.45 13.70
N GLY A 122 3.18 -11.93 14.65
CA GLY A 122 3.37 -10.60 15.22
C GLY A 122 2.62 -9.51 14.47
N ARG A 123 2.23 -8.45 15.18
CA ARG A 123 1.50 -7.30 14.63
C ARG A 123 2.26 -6.64 13.46
N GLN A 124 3.57 -6.55 13.56
CA GLN A 124 4.45 -5.92 12.56
C GLN A 124 4.36 -6.57 11.18
N CYS A 125 3.95 -7.85 11.09
CA CYS A 125 3.74 -8.55 9.83
C CYS A 125 2.36 -8.29 9.22
N MET A 126 1.37 -7.85 10.03
CA MET A 126 -0.01 -7.66 9.59
C MET A 126 -0.26 -6.23 9.15
N VAL A 127 -0.43 -6.01 7.85
CA VAL A 127 -0.87 -4.74 7.26
C VAL A 127 -2.34 -4.85 6.88
N LEU A 128 -3.20 -4.01 7.47
CA LEU A 128 -4.59 -3.91 7.02
C LEU A 128 -4.66 -2.98 5.82
N SER A 129 -4.99 -3.54 4.66
CA SER A 129 -5.25 -2.75 3.46
C SER A 129 -6.71 -2.27 3.46
N VAL A 130 -6.91 -0.96 3.42
CA VAL A 130 -8.23 -0.32 3.39
C VAL A 130 -8.35 0.45 2.08
N GLN A 131 -9.29 0.04 1.24
CA GLN A 131 -9.66 0.74 0.01
C GLN A 131 -10.89 1.58 0.31
N ALA A 132 -10.76 2.90 0.27
CA ALA A 132 -11.81 3.82 0.67
C ALA A 132 -12.34 4.62 -0.52
N LYS A 133 -13.67 4.80 -0.58
CA LYS A 133 -14.34 5.72 -1.48
C LYS A 133 -15.19 6.71 -0.70
N ARG A 134 -15.25 7.95 -1.18
CA ARG A 134 -16.06 9.01 -0.58
C ARG A 134 -17.55 8.72 -0.76
N ARG A 135 -18.34 8.91 0.28
CA ARG A 135 -19.79 8.75 0.23
C ARG A 135 -20.47 10.06 -0.21
N PRO A 136 -21.60 10.01 -0.94
CA PRO A 136 -22.36 11.22 -1.29
C PRO A 136 -22.79 12.07 -0.08
N GLY A 137 -23.05 11.43 1.06
CA GLY A 137 -23.45 12.09 2.31
C GLY A 137 -22.30 12.51 3.23
N GLY A 138 -21.05 12.42 2.77
CA GLY A 138 -19.84 12.65 3.57
C GLY A 138 -19.24 11.39 4.19
N GLY A 139 -17.99 11.49 4.61
CA GLY A 139 -17.21 10.35 5.09
C GLY A 139 -16.80 9.39 3.98
N TRP A 140 -16.30 8.23 4.37
CA TRP A 140 -15.77 7.22 3.42
C TRP A 140 -16.28 5.83 3.77
N GLU A 141 -16.49 5.04 2.75
CA GLU A 141 -16.83 3.63 2.89
C GLU A 141 -15.62 2.75 2.53
N ALA A 142 -15.40 1.69 3.30
CA ALA A 142 -14.42 0.67 2.98
C ALA A 142 -14.95 -0.26 1.86
N TYR A 143 -14.12 -0.47 0.85
CA TYR A 143 -14.41 -1.32 -0.30
C TYR A 143 -13.49 -2.53 -0.34
N PHE A 144 -13.90 -3.57 -1.06
CA PHE A 144 -13.08 -4.74 -1.32
C PHE A 144 -13.10 -5.10 -2.82
N ASP A 145 -12.36 -6.15 -3.20
CA ASP A 145 -12.20 -6.59 -4.59
C ASP A 145 -11.82 -5.43 -5.54
N ASN A 146 -10.71 -4.72 -5.18
CA ASN A 146 -10.18 -3.56 -5.91
C ASN A 146 -11.15 -2.38 -6.02
N GLY A 147 -11.84 -2.09 -4.94
CA GLY A 147 -12.76 -0.96 -4.88
C GLY A 147 -14.05 -1.15 -5.66
N ARG A 148 -14.40 -2.39 -6.01
CA ARG A 148 -15.64 -2.70 -6.76
C ARG A 148 -16.81 -2.99 -5.86
N GLU A 149 -16.57 -3.71 -4.76
CA GLU A 149 -17.62 -4.22 -3.90
C GLU A 149 -17.75 -3.37 -2.64
N HIS A 150 -18.98 -3.02 -2.33
CA HIS A 150 -19.36 -2.30 -1.11
C HIS A 150 -19.28 -3.19 0.12
N SER A 151 -18.70 -2.69 1.20
CA SER A 151 -18.72 -3.40 2.49
C SER A 151 -19.84 -2.92 3.42
N GLY A 152 -20.39 -1.74 3.15
CA GLY A 152 -21.32 -1.04 4.05
C GLY A 152 -20.64 -0.42 5.28
N ARG A 153 -19.33 -0.66 5.49
CA ARG A 153 -18.59 -0.21 6.66
C ARG A 153 -18.01 1.18 6.45
N ASP A 154 -18.06 2.01 7.48
CA ASP A 154 -17.27 3.25 7.50
C ASP A 154 -15.78 2.93 7.50
N ALA A 155 -15.01 3.60 6.63
CA ALA A 155 -13.59 3.29 6.42
C ALA A 155 -12.73 3.66 7.64
N VAL A 156 -13.06 4.76 8.34
CA VAL A 156 -12.31 5.22 9.53
C VAL A 156 -12.59 4.26 10.69
N ALA A 157 -13.85 3.94 10.95
CA ALA A 157 -14.24 3.01 11.99
C ALA A 157 -13.66 1.59 11.74
N TRP A 158 -13.68 1.13 10.49
CA TRP A 158 -13.07 -0.14 10.10
C TRP A 158 -11.57 -0.17 10.34
N THR A 159 -10.89 0.94 10.06
CA THR A 159 -9.44 1.05 10.28
C THR A 159 -9.12 0.98 11.78
N ALA A 160 -9.89 1.68 12.62
CA ALA A 160 -9.73 1.64 14.07
C ALA A 160 -9.97 0.22 14.61
N GLU A 161 -11.04 -0.47 14.17
CA GLU A 161 -11.31 -1.87 14.52
C GLU A 161 -10.15 -2.79 14.13
N GLY A 162 -9.59 -2.61 12.92
CA GLY A 162 -8.48 -3.41 12.44
C GLY A 162 -7.20 -3.24 13.27
N ALA A 163 -6.89 -2.01 13.67
CA ALA A 163 -5.77 -1.72 14.56
C ALA A 163 -5.95 -2.37 15.94
N GLN A 164 -7.17 -2.31 16.52
CA GLN A 164 -7.50 -2.98 17.77
C GLN A 164 -7.41 -4.51 17.67
N ARG A 165 -7.73 -5.09 16.51
CA ARG A 165 -7.61 -6.53 16.24
C ARG A 165 -6.18 -7.01 16.06
N GLY A 166 -5.21 -6.10 15.93
CA GLY A 166 -3.80 -6.43 15.86
C GLY A 166 -3.10 -6.08 14.55
N ALA A 167 -3.71 -5.31 13.65
CA ALA A 167 -2.96 -4.73 12.54
C ALA A 167 -1.84 -3.83 13.07
N GLY A 168 -0.62 -4.01 12.58
CA GLY A 168 0.54 -3.22 12.98
C GLY A 168 0.82 -2.05 12.05
N GLU A 169 0.17 -2.02 10.87
CA GLU A 169 0.26 -0.95 9.90
C GLU A 169 -1.02 -0.89 9.05
N ILE A 170 -1.39 0.29 8.60
CA ILE A 170 -2.54 0.51 7.71
C ILE A 170 -2.03 0.93 6.33
N LEU A 171 -2.42 0.21 5.28
CA LEU A 171 -2.29 0.65 3.90
C LEU A 171 -3.62 1.27 3.45
N LEU A 172 -3.69 2.60 3.47
CA LEU A 172 -4.89 3.36 3.13
C LEU A 172 -4.85 3.82 1.68
N THR A 173 -5.75 3.34 0.85
CA THR A 173 -5.86 3.75 -0.56
C THR A 173 -7.17 4.51 -0.79
N SER A 174 -7.08 5.78 -1.19
CA SER A 174 -8.22 6.48 -1.78
C SER A 174 -8.44 5.96 -3.20
N VAL A 175 -9.51 5.19 -3.40
CA VAL A 175 -9.83 4.60 -4.72
C VAL A 175 -10.20 5.68 -5.72
N ASP A 176 -10.88 6.73 -5.28
CA ASP A 176 -11.29 7.86 -6.13
C ASP A 176 -10.08 8.60 -6.70
N ALA A 177 -8.97 8.66 -5.96
CA ALA A 177 -7.72 9.29 -6.38
C ALA A 177 -6.75 8.33 -7.08
N GLU A 178 -6.97 6.99 -6.97
CA GLU A 178 -6.01 5.98 -7.42
C GLU A 178 -5.71 6.08 -8.93
N GLY A 179 -4.42 6.24 -9.27
CA GLY A 179 -3.96 6.38 -10.65
C GLY A 179 -4.23 7.74 -11.31
N CYS A 180 -5.00 8.63 -10.68
CA CYS A 180 -5.42 9.91 -11.27
C CYS A 180 -4.31 10.96 -11.31
N ARG A 181 -3.32 10.90 -10.41
CA ARG A 181 -2.23 11.88 -10.28
C ARG A 181 -2.76 13.33 -10.16
N ARG A 182 -3.73 13.54 -9.28
CA ARG A 182 -4.40 14.84 -9.05
C ARG A 182 -4.41 15.26 -7.59
N GLY A 183 -3.50 14.69 -6.80
CA GLY A 183 -3.42 14.89 -5.36
C GLY A 183 -3.97 13.72 -4.57
N MET A 184 -3.51 13.61 -3.32
CA MET A 184 -3.94 12.58 -2.37
C MET A 184 -5.16 13.08 -1.57
N ASP A 185 -6.04 12.16 -1.11
CA ASP A 185 -7.16 12.51 -0.22
C ASP A 185 -6.64 12.75 1.21
N THR A 186 -6.13 13.96 1.48
CA THR A 186 -5.55 14.33 2.77
C THR A 186 -6.57 14.40 3.90
N GLU A 187 -7.85 14.64 3.60
CA GLU A 187 -8.93 14.58 4.60
C GLU A 187 -9.13 13.15 5.09
N LEU A 188 -9.15 12.17 4.17
CA LEU A 188 -9.21 10.75 4.52
C LEU A 188 -7.98 10.33 5.35
N VAL A 189 -6.78 10.75 4.92
CA VAL A 189 -5.53 10.46 5.64
C VAL A 189 -5.59 11.00 7.06
N ALA A 190 -5.97 12.28 7.23
CA ALA A 190 -6.06 12.92 8.55
C ALA A 190 -7.09 12.22 9.45
N ALA A 191 -8.28 11.89 8.91
CA ALA A 191 -9.33 11.21 9.66
C ALA A 191 -8.89 9.83 10.17
N VAL A 192 -8.19 9.06 9.31
CA VAL A 192 -7.67 7.74 9.69
C VAL A 192 -6.52 7.87 10.68
N CYS A 193 -5.55 8.77 10.45
CA CYS A 193 -4.42 8.97 11.35
C CYS A 193 -4.87 9.43 12.76
N ALA A 194 -5.96 10.18 12.85
CA ALA A 194 -6.53 10.57 14.14
C ALA A 194 -7.24 9.40 14.88
N ALA A 195 -7.63 8.35 14.16
CA ALA A 195 -8.38 7.22 14.71
C ALA A 195 -7.51 6.01 15.11
N VAL A 196 -6.19 6.01 14.77
CA VAL A 196 -5.31 4.87 15.03
C VAL A 196 -3.95 5.31 15.56
N ASP A 197 -3.32 4.45 16.38
CA ASP A 197 -1.97 4.65 16.91
C ASP A 197 -0.88 3.92 16.11
N VAL A 198 -1.27 3.20 15.05
CA VAL A 198 -0.34 2.47 14.18
C VAL A 198 0.01 3.30 12.94
N PRO A 199 1.20 3.08 12.34
CA PRO A 199 1.60 3.78 11.13
C PRO A 199 0.58 3.65 9.99
N VAL A 200 0.32 4.75 9.29
CA VAL A 200 -0.54 4.79 8.10
C VAL A 200 0.31 5.06 6.87
N VAL A 201 0.20 4.18 5.88
CA VAL A 201 0.75 4.34 4.53
C VAL A 201 -0.35 4.92 3.65
N ALA A 202 -0.20 6.16 3.20
CA ALA A 202 -1.16 6.80 2.29
C ALA A 202 -0.87 6.40 0.83
N ALA A 203 -1.91 6.04 0.09
CA ALA A 203 -1.85 5.63 -1.31
C ALA A 203 -3.00 6.21 -2.14
N GLY A 204 -2.74 6.40 -3.43
CA GLY A 204 -3.71 6.93 -4.40
C GLY A 204 -3.57 8.44 -4.61
N GLY A 205 -3.40 8.85 -5.87
CA GLY A 205 -3.43 10.24 -6.29
C GLY A 205 -2.09 10.97 -6.38
N LEU A 206 -1.00 10.43 -5.81
CA LEU A 206 0.30 11.10 -5.79
C LEU A 206 0.79 11.47 -7.20
N ALA A 207 1.05 12.76 -7.41
CA ALA A 207 1.63 13.31 -8.62
C ALA A 207 3.05 13.87 -8.39
N GLY A 208 3.32 14.42 -7.19
CA GLY A 208 4.59 15.06 -6.87
C GLY A 208 4.92 15.09 -5.38
N ALA A 209 5.99 15.80 -5.04
CA ALA A 209 6.47 15.92 -3.67
C ALA A 209 5.49 16.72 -2.78
N GLU A 210 4.76 17.67 -3.35
CA GLU A 210 3.75 18.48 -2.64
C GLU A 210 2.62 17.59 -2.11
N ASP A 211 2.16 16.62 -2.90
CA ASP A 211 1.11 15.68 -2.48
C ASP A 211 1.61 14.78 -1.34
N ALA A 212 2.86 14.31 -1.47
CA ALA A 212 3.49 13.50 -0.44
C ALA A 212 3.69 14.29 0.87
N ALA A 213 4.10 15.55 0.77
CA ALA A 213 4.25 16.46 1.92
C ALA A 213 2.89 16.75 2.58
N ALA A 214 1.83 16.96 1.77
CA ALA A 214 0.47 17.14 2.29
C ALA A 214 -0.04 15.91 3.06
N ALA A 215 0.22 14.69 2.55
CA ALA A 215 -0.10 13.46 3.25
C ALA A 215 0.71 13.27 4.54
N ALA A 216 2.01 13.65 4.54
CA ALA A 216 2.86 13.64 5.74
C ALA A 216 2.32 14.59 6.81
N ASN A 217 1.95 15.82 6.42
CA ASN A 217 1.35 16.81 7.31
C ASN A 217 -0.03 16.37 7.85
N ALA A 218 -0.77 15.57 7.09
CA ALA A 218 -2.01 14.94 7.53
C ALA A 218 -1.79 13.75 8.49
N GLY A 219 -0.52 13.38 8.78
CA GLY A 219 -0.15 12.36 9.76
C GLY A 219 0.32 11.03 9.17
N ALA A 220 0.42 10.88 7.85
CA ALA A 220 0.93 9.66 7.24
C ALA A 220 2.39 9.38 7.66
N ALA A 221 2.69 8.12 7.96
CA ALA A 221 4.04 7.64 8.26
C ALA A 221 4.81 7.20 7.00
N ALA A 222 4.08 6.99 5.90
CA ALA A 222 4.63 6.67 4.60
C ALA A 222 3.68 7.08 3.48
N VAL A 223 4.22 7.25 2.28
CA VAL A 223 3.44 7.39 1.05
C VAL A 223 3.82 6.31 0.04
N ALA A 224 2.82 5.73 -0.61
CA ALA A 224 3.02 4.74 -1.66
C ALA A 224 2.84 5.38 -3.04
N ALA A 225 3.92 5.41 -3.82
CA ALA A 225 3.98 5.94 -5.16
C ALA A 225 3.93 4.82 -6.20
N ALA A 226 3.09 4.97 -7.22
CA ALA A 226 2.96 4.03 -8.33
C ALA A 226 3.06 4.77 -9.68
N SER A 227 1.94 5.31 -10.18
CA SER A 227 1.87 5.93 -11.51
C SER A 227 2.96 6.98 -11.75
N ALA A 228 3.26 7.84 -10.78
CA ALA A 228 4.28 8.87 -10.92
C ALA A 228 5.67 8.28 -11.20
N LEU A 229 6.03 7.19 -10.51
CA LEU A 229 7.28 6.47 -10.69
C LEU A 229 7.28 5.61 -11.96
N HIS A 230 6.19 4.86 -12.22
CA HIS A 230 6.12 3.90 -13.33
C HIS A 230 6.16 4.59 -14.69
N TYR A 231 5.49 5.73 -14.82
CA TYR A 231 5.47 6.53 -16.06
C TYR A 231 6.60 7.57 -16.13
N GLY A 232 7.52 7.60 -15.15
CA GLY A 232 8.70 8.46 -15.16
C GLY A 232 8.39 9.96 -15.03
N THR A 233 7.20 10.34 -14.56
CA THR A 233 6.87 11.76 -14.28
C THR A 233 7.56 12.26 -13.01
N GLN A 234 7.93 11.33 -12.14
CA GLN A 234 8.79 11.55 -10.97
C GLN A 234 9.82 10.45 -10.87
N THR A 235 10.96 10.75 -10.24
CA THR A 235 11.95 9.77 -9.80
C THR A 235 11.92 9.65 -8.28
N VAL A 236 12.47 8.58 -7.72
CA VAL A 236 12.66 8.44 -6.27
C VAL A 236 13.43 9.64 -5.72
N GLN A 237 14.49 10.02 -6.42
CA GLN A 237 15.37 11.13 -6.05
C GLN A 237 14.64 12.47 -6.10
N SER A 238 13.86 12.78 -7.17
CA SER A 238 13.11 14.04 -7.26
C SER A 238 12.06 14.16 -6.16
N LEU A 239 11.36 13.05 -5.83
CA LEU A 239 10.39 13.04 -4.72
C LEU A 239 11.06 13.29 -3.37
N LYS A 240 12.19 12.62 -3.07
CA LYS A 240 12.90 12.82 -1.81
C LYS A 240 13.51 14.21 -1.69
N GLN A 241 14.10 14.75 -2.75
CA GLN A 241 14.61 16.12 -2.79
C GLN A 241 13.48 17.15 -2.60
N GLY A 242 12.36 16.97 -3.29
CA GLY A 242 11.19 17.84 -3.13
C GLY A 242 10.61 17.81 -1.72
N LEU A 243 10.49 16.60 -1.11
CA LEU A 243 10.04 16.45 0.28
C LEU A 243 10.98 17.17 1.26
N ALA A 244 12.30 17.00 1.10
CA ALA A 244 13.28 17.68 1.93
C ALA A 244 13.21 19.22 1.78
N ALA A 245 13.03 19.72 0.55
CA ALA A 245 12.83 21.14 0.29
C ALA A 245 11.56 21.71 0.92
N LEU A 246 10.52 20.89 1.10
CA LEU A 246 9.27 21.22 1.79
C LEU A 246 9.34 21.01 3.32
N GLY A 247 10.52 20.72 3.87
CA GLY A 247 10.73 20.55 5.30
C GLY A 247 10.26 19.20 5.87
N VAL A 248 9.98 18.21 5.02
CA VAL A 248 9.63 16.87 5.44
C VAL A 248 10.88 16.02 5.53
N GLU A 249 11.14 15.39 6.70
CA GLU A 249 12.27 14.50 6.86
C GLU A 249 12.08 13.20 6.07
N VAL A 250 13.07 12.90 5.23
CA VAL A 250 13.14 11.66 4.43
C VAL A 250 14.51 11.00 4.58
N ARG A 251 14.58 9.69 4.39
CA ARG A 251 15.87 9.00 4.25
C ARG A 251 16.56 9.47 2.97
N PRO A 252 17.82 9.94 3.02
CA PRO A 252 18.54 10.32 1.81
C PRO A 252 18.68 9.12 0.86
N CYS A 253 18.80 9.37 -0.45
CA CYS A 253 19.30 8.39 -1.41
C CYS A 253 20.82 8.30 -1.22
N GLU A 254 21.32 7.12 -0.90
CA GLU A 254 22.77 6.82 -0.86
C GLU A 254 23.26 6.50 -2.25
#